data_2ddb02d02f602ef5adf571cb96be25e5
#
_entry.id   2ddb02d02f602ef5adf571cb96be25e5
#
_cell.length_a   1.000
_cell.length_b   1.000
_cell.length_c   1.000
_cell.angle_alpha   90.00
_cell.angle_beta   90.00
_cell.angle_gamma   90.00
#
_symmetry.space_group_name_H-M   'P 1'
#
loop_
_entity.id
_entity.type
_entity.pdbx_description
1 polymer ?
#
loop_
_entity_poly.entity_id
_entity_poly.type
_entity_poly.pdbx_seq_one_letter_code
_entity_poly.pdbx_strand_id
1 'polypeptide(L)'
;MFIATTNYVPGMEVVEYKGLATGEVVAGINVIKDIGAGIRNLFGGRVQGYEDEIIQARAEVLKELEARAAEMGANAVIGVRIDFDPIGGDGNNMLLVTVTGTAVVVR
;
A
#
# COMPACT_ATOMS: atom_id res chain seq x y z
N MET A 1 -11.87 10.08 2.97
CA MET A 1 -11.06 9.91 4.20
C MET A 1 -9.67 10.49 3.98
N PHE A 2 -9.14 11.16 4.96
CA PHE A 2 -7.81 11.74 4.87
C PHE A 2 -6.76 10.72 5.31
N ILE A 3 -5.77 10.49 4.45
CA ILE A 3 -4.68 9.54 4.73
C ILE A 3 -3.37 10.30 4.66
N ALA A 4 -2.59 10.25 5.73
CA ALA A 4 -1.36 11.03 5.85
C ALA A 4 -0.22 10.21 6.43
N THR A 5 0.98 10.49 5.97
CA THR A 5 2.20 9.92 6.56
C THR A 5 2.65 10.71 7.79
N THR A 6 2.14 11.92 7.96
CA THR A 6 2.40 12.76 9.13
C THR A 6 1.66 12.23 10.36
N ASN A 7 2.05 12.72 11.52
CA ASN A 7 1.40 12.37 12.79
C ASN A 7 0.21 13.28 13.10
N TYR A 8 -0.18 14.09 12.16
CA TYR A 8 -1.28 15.04 12.31
C TYR A 8 -1.89 15.32 10.96
N VAL A 9 -3.09 15.89 10.97
CA VAL A 9 -3.76 16.41 9.77
C VAL A 9 -3.74 17.93 9.87
N PRO A 10 -3.14 18.63 8.91
CA PRO A 10 -3.04 20.10 8.97
C PRO A 10 -4.40 20.75 9.15
N GLY A 11 -4.47 21.69 10.08
CA GLY A 11 -5.68 22.45 10.37
C GLY A 11 -6.76 21.72 11.14
N MET A 12 -6.47 20.50 11.60
CA MET A 12 -7.43 19.67 12.33
C MET A 12 -6.80 19.08 13.57
N GLU A 13 -7.62 18.74 14.54
CA GLU A 13 -7.17 18.08 15.76
C GLU A 13 -7.64 16.64 15.80
N VAL A 14 -6.80 15.76 16.34
CA VAL A 14 -7.22 14.40 16.65
C VAL A 14 -8.05 14.45 17.93
N VAL A 15 -9.31 14.10 17.81
CA VAL A 15 -10.22 14.10 18.97
C VAL A 15 -10.45 12.70 19.51
N GLU A 16 -10.11 11.67 18.73
CA GLU A 16 -10.25 10.29 19.18
C GLU A 16 -9.28 9.39 18.41
N TYR A 17 -8.59 8.52 19.13
CA TYR A 17 -7.75 7.47 18.52
C TYR A 17 -8.56 6.19 18.48
N LYS A 18 -8.71 5.61 17.29
CA LYS A 18 -9.44 4.36 17.09
C LYS A 18 -8.52 3.14 17.14
N GLY A 19 -7.24 3.32 16.86
CA GLY A 19 -6.27 2.25 16.95
C GLY A 19 -5.57 1.96 15.64
N LEU A 20 -4.88 0.83 15.61
CA LEU A 20 -4.10 0.40 14.47
C LEU A 20 -5.01 -0.01 13.31
N ALA A 21 -4.76 0.54 12.15
CA ALA A 21 -5.39 0.13 10.91
C ALA A 21 -4.33 -0.45 9.97
N THR A 22 -4.68 -1.51 9.26
CA THR A 22 -3.76 -2.22 8.39
C THR A 22 -4.43 -2.57 7.07
N GLY A 23 -3.61 -2.89 6.07
CA GLY A 23 -4.07 -3.45 4.82
C GLY A 23 -2.98 -4.33 4.24
N GLU A 24 -3.34 -5.36 3.49
CA GLU A 24 -2.42 -6.29 2.86
C GLU A 24 -2.91 -6.69 1.47
N VAL A 25 -1.98 -6.70 0.52
CA VAL A 25 -2.25 -7.16 -0.84
C VAL A 25 -1.04 -7.97 -1.30
N VAL A 26 -1.30 -9.09 -1.96
CA VAL A 26 -0.24 -9.89 -2.59
C VAL A 26 -0.29 -9.61 -4.08
N ALA A 27 0.76 -8.99 -4.60
CA ALA A 27 0.87 -8.69 -6.01
C ALA A 27 1.26 -9.94 -6.80
N GLY A 28 0.64 -10.09 -7.95
CA GLY A 28 0.74 -11.31 -8.74
C GLY A 28 2.11 -11.57 -9.33
N ILE A 29 2.46 -12.83 -9.29
CA ILE A 29 3.76 -13.35 -9.67
C ILE A 29 3.94 -13.41 -11.17
N ASN A 30 2.89 -13.76 -11.90
CA ASN A 30 3.01 -14.03 -13.32
C ASN A 30 3.39 -12.80 -14.11
N VAL A 31 2.86 -11.65 -13.71
CA VAL A 31 3.20 -10.38 -14.34
C VAL A 31 4.66 -10.05 -14.11
N ILE A 32 5.14 -10.22 -12.89
CA ILE A 32 6.53 -9.97 -12.54
C ILE A 32 7.47 -10.93 -13.29
N LYS A 33 7.07 -12.18 -13.41
CA LYS A 33 7.85 -13.20 -14.10
C LYS A 33 7.94 -12.95 -15.59
N ASP A 34 6.81 -12.61 -16.22
CA ASP A 34 6.78 -12.31 -17.65
C ASP A 34 7.56 -11.03 -17.97
N ILE A 35 7.46 -10.06 -17.10
CA ILE A 35 8.20 -8.82 -17.21
C ILE A 35 9.69 -9.07 -17.03
N GLY A 36 10.07 -10.00 -16.14
CA GLY A 36 11.46 -10.39 -15.95
C GLY A 36 12.10 -10.87 -17.23
N ALA A 37 11.36 -11.60 -18.06
CA ALA A 37 11.84 -12.01 -19.39
C ALA A 37 11.92 -10.82 -20.33
N GLY A 38 11.01 -9.89 -20.24
CA GLY A 38 11.00 -8.69 -21.08
C GLY A 38 12.09 -7.68 -20.71
N ILE A 39 12.46 -7.61 -19.44
CA ILE A 39 13.50 -6.70 -18.95
C ILE A 39 14.83 -6.90 -19.67
N ARG A 40 15.14 -8.13 -20.02
CA ARG A 40 16.39 -8.46 -20.72
C ARG A 40 16.47 -7.78 -22.07
N ASN A 41 15.35 -7.41 -22.64
CA ASN A 41 15.27 -6.78 -23.95
C ASN A 41 15.03 -5.27 -23.86
N LEU A 42 14.88 -4.74 -22.66
CA LEU A 42 14.63 -3.32 -22.43
C LEU A 42 15.88 -2.65 -21.88
N PHE A 43 16.74 -2.24 -22.74
CA PHE A 43 18.02 -1.64 -22.36
C PHE A 43 17.83 -0.25 -21.76
N GLY A 44 18.05 -0.14 -20.45
CA GLY A 44 18.00 1.13 -19.76
C GLY A 44 16.61 1.77 -19.64
N GLY A 45 15.58 1.08 -20.12
CA GLY A 45 14.21 1.56 -20.05
C GLY A 45 13.51 1.12 -18.77
N ARG A 46 12.47 1.82 -18.43
CA ARG A 46 11.60 1.46 -17.32
C ARG A 46 10.76 0.26 -17.72
N VAL A 47 10.52 -0.62 -16.76
CA VAL A 47 9.66 -1.79 -16.98
C VAL A 47 8.23 -1.37 -16.65
N GLN A 48 7.53 -0.90 -17.65
CA GLN A 48 6.22 -0.29 -17.47
C GLN A 48 5.20 -1.21 -16.82
N GLY A 49 5.15 -2.47 -17.22
CA GLY A 49 4.21 -3.42 -16.64
C GLY A 49 4.47 -3.70 -15.17
N TYR A 50 5.74 -3.76 -14.78
CA TYR A 50 6.15 -3.95 -13.39
C TYR A 50 5.76 -2.73 -12.56
N GLU A 51 6.00 -1.54 -13.10
CA GLU A 51 5.63 -0.31 -12.41
C GLU A 51 4.13 -0.20 -12.23
N ASP A 52 3.36 -0.56 -13.25
CA ASP A 52 1.90 -0.52 -13.19
C ASP A 52 1.38 -1.48 -12.11
N GLU A 53 1.99 -2.66 -11.99
CA GLU A 53 1.61 -3.63 -10.97
C GLU A 53 1.86 -3.10 -9.55
N ILE A 54 2.99 -2.45 -9.34
CA ILE A 54 3.32 -1.84 -8.04
C ILE A 54 2.37 -0.70 -7.73
N ILE A 55 2.11 0.16 -8.70
CA ILE A 55 1.19 1.28 -8.53
C ILE A 55 -0.21 0.79 -8.19
N GLN A 56 -0.67 -0.25 -8.89
CA GLN A 56 -1.97 -0.83 -8.64
C GLN A 56 -2.05 -1.48 -7.26
N ALA A 57 -1.03 -2.23 -6.87
CA ALA A 57 -0.98 -2.88 -5.56
C ALA A 57 -1.01 -1.86 -4.43
N ARG A 58 -0.27 -0.76 -4.60
CA ARG A 58 -0.26 0.32 -3.62
C ARG A 58 -1.63 0.98 -3.51
N ALA A 59 -2.28 1.23 -4.64
CA ALA A 59 -3.63 1.80 -4.64
C ALA A 59 -4.63 0.87 -3.96
N GLU A 60 -4.55 -0.42 -4.23
CA GLU A 60 -5.43 -1.40 -3.62
C GLU A 60 -5.23 -1.50 -2.11
N VAL A 61 -3.98 -1.51 -1.64
CA VAL A 61 -3.71 -1.63 -0.22
C VAL A 61 -4.16 -0.39 0.55
N LEU A 62 -4.02 0.78 -0.05
CA LEU A 62 -4.51 2.02 0.55
C LEU A 62 -6.03 2.04 0.62
N LYS A 63 -6.70 1.53 -0.40
CA LYS A 63 -8.15 1.42 -0.43
C LYS A 63 -8.64 0.47 0.68
N GLU A 64 -7.95 -0.62 0.89
CA GLU A 64 -8.27 -1.56 1.96
C GLU A 64 -8.07 -0.93 3.34
N LEU A 65 -6.96 -0.22 3.53
CA LEU A 65 -6.71 0.52 4.76
C LEU A 65 -7.86 1.48 5.06
N GLU A 66 -8.28 2.23 4.06
CA GLU A 66 -9.35 3.21 4.19
C GLU A 66 -10.67 2.54 4.58
N ALA A 67 -11.00 1.43 3.94
CA ALA A 67 -12.22 0.69 4.25
C ALA A 67 -12.21 0.17 5.69
N ARG A 68 -11.09 -0.36 6.14
CA ARG A 68 -10.96 -0.87 7.52
C ARG A 68 -11.02 0.25 8.54
N ALA A 69 -10.38 1.39 8.26
CA ALA A 69 -10.44 2.55 9.14
C ALA A 69 -11.86 3.09 9.24
N ALA A 70 -12.59 3.12 8.13
CA ALA A 70 -13.98 3.54 8.13
C ALA A 70 -14.85 2.65 9.00
N GLU A 71 -14.62 1.34 8.95
CA GLU A 71 -15.32 0.38 9.81
C GLU A 71 -15.06 0.62 11.29
N MET A 72 -13.88 1.15 11.61
CA MET A 72 -13.52 1.52 12.98
C MET A 72 -14.17 2.84 13.44
N GLY A 73 -14.85 3.53 12.55
CA GLY A 73 -15.45 4.82 12.82
C GLY A 73 -14.49 6.01 12.66
N ALA A 74 -13.36 5.79 12.01
CA ALA A 74 -12.38 6.84 11.78
C ALA A 74 -12.73 7.68 10.56
N ASN A 75 -12.23 8.90 10.52
CA ASN A 75 -12.32 9.75 9.34
C ASN A 75 -10.95 10.15 8.81
N ALA A 76 -9.89 9.65 9.42
CA ALA A 76 -8.52 9.86 8.95
C ALA A 76 -7.62 8.73 9.41
N VAL A 77 -6.51 8.53 8.70
CA VAL A 77 -5.44 7.63 9.12
C VAL A 77 -4.14 8.42 9.06
N ILE A 78 -3.41 8.44 10.16
CA ILE A 78 -2.16 9.17 10.29
C ILE A 78 -0.99 8.20 10.48
N GLY A 79 0.22 8.70 10.28
CA GLY A 79 1.43 7.89 10.45
C GLY A 79 1.48 6.69 9.49
N VAL A 80 0.95 6.85 8.29
CA VAL A 80 0.82 5.75 7.34
C VAL A 80 2.19 5.36 6.79
N ARG A 81 2.44 4.06 6.76
CA ARG A 81 3.64 3.48 6.18
C ARG A 81 3.25 2.31 5.29
N ILE A 82 3.88 2.26 4.13
CA ILE A 82 3.69 1.19 3.16
C ILE A 82 5.00 0.44 3.01
N ASP A 83 4.94 -0.88 3.11
CA ASP A 83 6.10 -1.76 2.96
C ASP A 83 5.88 -2.73 1.82
N PHE A 84 6.94 -3.02 1.08
CA PHE A 84 6.95 -3.97 -0.02
C PHE A 84 7.95 -5.05 0.31
N ASP A 85 7.48 -6.29 0.45
CA ASP A 85 8.34 -7.41 0.80
C ASP A 85 8.22 -8.53 -0.24
N PRO A 86 9.33 -8.93 -0.85
CA PRO A 86 9.29 -10.09 -1.74
C PRO A 86 9.05 -11.35 -0.92
N ILE A 87 8.11 -12.17 -1.38
CA ILE A 87 7.80 -13.45 -0.75
C ILE A 87 7.81 -14.55 -1.81
N GLY A 88 8.01 -15.77 -1.35
CA GLY A 88 8.12 -16.91 -2.23
C GLY A 88 9.57 -17.19 -2.61
N GLY A 89 9.78 -18.25 -3.34
CA GLY A 89 11.11 -18.66 -3.80
C GLY A 89 10.99 -19.56 -5.02
N ASP A 90 12.13 -19.85 -5.65
CA ASP A 90 12.22 -20.80 -6.76
C ASP A 90 11.24 -20.52 -7.90
N GLY A 91 11.21 -19.27 -8.35
CA GLY A 91 10.38 -18.88 -9.48
C GLY A 91 8.99 -18.41 -9.09
N ASN A 92 8.61 -18.52 -7.83
CA ASN A 92 7.36 -17.98 -7.34
C ASN A 92 7.63 -16.62 -6.69
N ASN A 93 7.72 -15.61 -7.54
CA ASN A 93 8.00 -14.26 -7.09
C ASN A 93 6.69 -13.54 -6.79
N MET A 94 6.38 -13.42 -5.52
CA MET A 94 5.27 -12.61 -5.05
C MET A 94 5.79 -11.40 -4.32
N LEU A 95 5.02 -10.35 -4.34
CA LEU A 95 5.31 -9.15 -3.60
C LEU A 95 4.18 -8.94 -2.60
N LEU A 96 4.52 -8.95 -1.33
CA LEU A 96 3.58 -8.63 -0.27
C LEU A 96 3.64 -7.13 -0.03
N VAL A 97 2.51 -6.47 -0.21
CA VAL A 97 2.38 -5.04 0.06
C VAL A 97 1.55 -4.88 1.32
N THR A 98 2.11 -4.24 2.33
CA THR A 98 1.42 -4.00 3.59
C THR A 98 1.38 -2.51 3.87
N VAL A 99 0.32 -2.08 4.52
CA VAL A 99 0.18 -0.70 4.97
C VAL A 99 -0.28 -0.71 6.43
N THR A 100 0.28 0.21 7.20
CA THR A 100 -0.11 0.41 8.59
C THR A 100 -0.33 1.89 8.83
N GLY A 101 -1.14 2.20 9.80
CA GLY A 101 -1.38 3.56 10.23
C GLY A 101 -2.26 3.58 11.47
N THR A 102 -2.47 4.77 12.00
CA THR A 102 -3.33 4.95 13.16
C THR A 102 -4.65 5.58 12.70
N ALA A 103 -5.73 4.84 12.88
CA ALA A 103 -7.06 5.34 12.57
C ALA A 103 -7.50 6.32 13.66
N VAL A 104 -7.96 7.49 13.23
CA VAL A 104 -8.32 8.56 14.15
C VAL A 104 -9.59 9.27 13.70
N VAL A 105 -10.21 9.98 14.61
CA VAL A 105 -11.23 10.97 14.28
C VAL A 105 -10.60 12.34 14.45
N VAL A 106 -10.67 13.15 13.39
CA VAL A 106 -10.18 14.52 13.39
C VAL A 106 -11.34 15.49 13.16
N ARG A 107 -11.19 16.67 13.69
CA ARG A 107 -12.18 17.75 13.52
C ARG A 107 -11.53 19.12 13.45
#